data_c88e9d294f834cdb719503f0ed50b41d
#
_entry.id   c88e9d294f834cdb719503f0ed50b41d
#
_cell.length_a   1.000
_cell.length_b   1.000
_cell.length_c   1.000
_cell.angle_alpha   90.00
_cell.angle_beta   90.00
_cell.angle_gamma   90.00
#
_symmetry.space_group_name_H-M   'P 1'
#
loop_
_entity.id
_entity.type
_entity.pdbx_description
1 polymer ?
#
loop_
_entity_poly.entity_id
_entity_poly.type
_entity_poly.pdbx_seq_one_letter_code
_entity_poly.pdbx_strand_id
1 'polypeptide(L)'
;MDNNIRGAFEIGDALVSLDLAERFFCCDIDACLGACCIEGDAGAPITKEEFEKLKEVLPVIWDDLLPRAQEQIKEHGVGYLDPEGEIVTQIVDGKNCVFSTYLPGGVCICAIDKAYREGKLDWRKPISCYLYPVRVKKHKAFTAVNYHRWKICKSAEVIGRKNRVRLYQFLKEPLIERF
;
A
#
# COMPACT_ATOMS: atom_id res chain seq x y z
N MET A 1 -9.81 10.94 -14.36
CA MET A 1 -9.63 11.16 -12.90
C MET A 1 -10.94 11.69 -12.34
N ASP A 2 -11.83 10.82 -11.89
CA ASP A 2 -13.09 11.26 -11.24
C ASP A 2 -12.82 11.52 -9.76
N ASN A 3 -12.33 12.71 -9.45
CA ASN A 3 -12.26 13.25 -8.09
C ASN A 3 -13.64 13.74 -7.63
N ASN A 4 -14.60 12.84 -7.57
CA ASN A 4 -15.90 13.15 -6.97
C ASN A 4 -15.80 12.97 -5.44
N ILE A 5 -15.17 13.95 -4.77
CA ILE A 5 -15.14 14.04 -3.31
C ILE A 5 -16.58 14.36 -2.88
N ARG A 6 -17.32 13.36 -2.44
CA ARG A 6 -18.71 13.49 -1.98
C ARG A 6 -18.85 14.17 -0.61
N GLY A 7 -17.85 14.89 -0.18
CA GLY A 7 -17.76 15.55 1.12
C GLY A 7 -16.56 15.04 1.92
N ALA A 8 -16.17 15.83 2.87
CA ALA A 8 -15.08 15.54 3.80
C ALA A 8 -15.42 16.12 5.18
N PHE A 9 -14.80 15.60 6.21
CA PHE A 9 -14.87 16.11 7.58
C PHE A 9 -13.46 16.29 8.15
N GLU A 10 -13.33 17.15 9.11
CA GLU A 10 -12.05 17.48 9.75
C GLU A 10 -11.86 16.66 11.03
N ILE A 11 -10.67 16.11 11.20
CA ILE A 11 -10.20 15.50 12.45
C ILE A 11 -8.79 16.04 12.72
N GLY A 12 -8.67 16.95 13.70
CA GLY A 12 -7.41 17.64 13.94
C GLY A 12 -6.96 18.42 12.70
N ASP A 13 -5.77 18.13 12.18
CA ASP A 13 -5.21 18.70 10.94
C ASP A 13 -5.53 17.86 9.67
N ALA A 14 -6.30 16.78 9.83
CA ALA A 14 -6.65 15.89 8.74
C ALA A 14 -8.01 16.25 8.13
N LEU A 15 -8.06 16.38 6.79
CA LEU A 15 -9.28 16.44 5.99
C LEU A 15 -9.56 15.05 5.42
N VAL A 16 -10.58 14.39 5.98
CA VAL A 16 -10.89 12.99 5.75
C VAL A 16 -12.11 12.86 4.83
N SER A 17 -11.98 12.12 3.74
CA SER A 17 -13.10 11.84 2.84
C SER A 17 -14.20 11.04 3.55
N LEU A 18 -15.47 11.42 3.35
CA LEU A 18 -16.64 10.67 3.82
C LEU A 18 -16.67 9.22 3.31
N ASP A 19 -15.99 8.92 2.21
CA ASP A 19 -15.87 7.55 1.71
C ASP A 19 -15.32 6.58 2.76
N LEU A 20 -14.43 7.04 3.68
CA LEU A 20 -13.89 6.18 4.74
C LEU A 20 -14.99 5.67 5.67
N ALA A 21 -15.97 6.52 5.97
CA ALA A 21 -17.09 6.20 6.85
C ALA A 21 -18.25 5.51 6.11
N GLU A 22 -18.47 5.83 4.84
CA GLU A 22 -19.64 5.39 4.07
C GLU A 22 -19.40 4.15 3.22
N ARG A 23 -18.15 3.95 2.70
CA ARG A 23 -17.84 2.82 1.83
C ARG A 23 -17.65 1.54 2.62
N PHE A 24 -18.15 0.46 2.06
CA PHE A 24 -17.85 -0.89 2.51
C PHE A 24 -16.61 -1.41 1.80
N PHE A 25 -15.73 -2.07 2.54
CA PHE A 25 -14.49 -2.61 1.98
C PHE A 25 -13.99 -3.78 2.84
N CYS A 26 -13.58 -4.85 2.19
CA CYS A 26 -12.81 -5.94 2.79
C CYS A 26 -11.93 -6.51 1.68
N CYS A 27 -10.60 -6.46 1.84
CA CYS A 27 -9.68 -6.91 0.80
C CYS A 27 -10.00 -8.36 0.38
N ASP A 28 -10.08 -8.55 -0.93
CA ASP A 28 -10.38 -9.83 -1.59
C ASP A 28 -9.18 -10.21 -2.46
N ILE A 29 -8.16 -10.73 -1.79
CA ILE A 29 -6.89 -11.04 -2.47
C ILE A 29 -7.03 -12.24 -3.42
N ASP A 30 -7.97 -13.14 -3.15
CA ASP A 30 -8.23 -14.29 -4.01
C ASP A 30 -8.84 -13.88 -5.35
N ALA A 31 -9.62 -12.79 -5.37
CA ALA A 31 -10.19 -12.25 -6.60
C ALA A 31 -9.24 -11.31 -7.34
N CYS A 32 -8.47 -10.46 -6.62
CA CYS A 32 -7.58 -9.49 -7.25
C CYS A 32 -6.15 -9.99 -7.45
N LEU A 33 -5.80 -11.15 -6.86
CA LEU A 33 -4.48 -11.79 -6.93
C LEU A 33 -3.32 -10.85 -6.55
N GLY A 34 -3.58 -9.85 -5.69
CA GLY A 34 -2.57 -8.91 -5.24
C GLY A 34 -2.22 -7.83 -6.28
N ALA A 35 -3.14 -7.49 -7.18
CA ALA A 35 -2.91 -6.57 -8.31
C ALA A 35 -2.36 -5.19 -7.89
N CYS A 36 -2.61 -4.72 -6.66
CA CYS A 36 -2.03 -3.45 -6.15
C CYS A 36 -0.50 -3.43 -6.07
N CYS A 37 0.16 -4.60 -6.06
CA CYS A 37 1.61 -4.73 -6.11
C CYS A 37 2.15 -4.97 -7.53
N ILE A 38 1.26 -5.18 -8.53
CA ILE A 38 1.61 -5.58 -9.89
C ILE A 38 1.29 -4.49 -10.92
N GLU A 39 0.21 -3.74 -10.70
CA GLU A 39 -0.34 -2.80 -11.70
C GLU A 39 -0.02 -1.33 -11.36
N GLY A 40 0.99 -1.07 -10.54
CA GLY A 40 1.42 0.30 -10.23
C GLY A 40 2.13 0.95 -11.43
N ASP A 41 1.84 2.22 -11.66
CA ASP A 41 2.55 3.09 -12.60
C ASP A 41 3.76 3.80 -11.94
N ALA A 42 3.81 3.75 -10.62
CA ALA A 42 4.90 4.23 -9.76
C ALA A 42 5.02 3.36 -8.51
N GLY A 43 6.14 3.49 -7.79
CA GLY A 43 6.31 2.86 -6.48
C GLY A 43 5.36 3.41 -5.42
N ALA A 44 5.22 2.70 -4.31
CA ALA A 44 4.45 3.17 -3.17
C ALA A 44 5.20 4.30 -2.46
N PRO A 45 4.54 5.43 -2.10
CA PRO A 45 5.16 6.50 -1.32
C PRO A 45 5.65 5.98 0.05
N ILE A 46 6.87 6.35 0.42
CA ILE A 46 7.50 5.97 1.69
C ILE A 46 8.14 7.17 2.36
N THR A 47 8.26 7.12 3.68
CA THR A 47 9.02 8.13 4.43
C THR A 47 10.54 7.86 4.35
N LYS A 48 11.35 8.81 4.80
CA LYS A 48 12.80 8.59 4.90
C LYS A 48 13.14 7.47 5.89
N GLU A 49 12.40 7.40 6.99
CA GLU A 49 12.54 6.37 8.00
C GLU A 49 12.19 4.98 7.42
N GLU A 50 11.11 4.89 6.66
CA GLU A 50 10.71 3.66 5.96
C GLU A 50 11.73 3.27 4.88
N PHE A 51 12.33 4.24 4.18
CA PHE A 51 13.39 3.97 3.20
C PHE A 51 14.61 3.31 3.87
N GLU A 52 15.04 3.80 5.04
CA GLU A 52 16.12 3.14 5.80
C GLU A 52 15.67 1.77 6.34
N LYS A 53 14.43 1.67 6.83
CA LYS A 53 13.88 0.39 7.30
C LYS A 53 13.82 -0.66 6.19
N LEU A 54 13.50 -0.28 4.96
CA LEU A 54 13.55 -1.18 3.80
C LEU A 54 14.93 -1.78 3.57
N LYS A 55 16.00 -1.00 3.76
CA LYS A 55 17.38 -1.50 3.66
C LYS A 55 17.72 -2.49 4.79
N GLU A 56 17.25 -2.20 6.02
CA GLU A 56 17.48 -3.07 7.18
C GLU A 56 16.82 -4.43 7.03
N VAL A 57 15.58 -4.48 6.51
CA VAL A 57 14.83 -5.74 6.36
C VAL A 57 15.19 -6.52 5.11
N LEU A 58 15.87 -5.87 4.15
CA LEU A 58 16.21 -6.46 2.85
C LEU A 58 16.94 -7.83 2.96
N PRO A 59 17.94 -8.01 3.84
CA PRO A 59 18.61 -9.30 3.97
C PRO A 59 17.67 -10.44 4.40
N VAL A 60 16.62 -10.14 5.20
CA VAL A 60 15.69 -11.14 5.71
C VAL A 60 14.75 -11.65 4.61
N ILE A 61 14.41 -10.79 3.66
CA ILE A 61 13.45 -11.10 2.58
C ILE A 61 14.12 -11.39 1.24
N TRP A 62 15.45 -11.33 1.18
CA TRP A 62 16.19 -11.37 -0.09
C TRP A 62 15.86 -12.59 -0.94
N ASP A 63 15.82 -13.78 -0.34
CA ASP A 63 15.55 -15.03 -1.04
C ASP A 63 14.07 -15.19 -1.48
N ASP A 64 13.18 -14.41 -0.90
CA ASP A 64 11.77 -14.35 -1.32
C ASP A 64 11.54 -13.41 -2.50
N LEU A 65 12.51 -12.55 -2.85
CA LEU A 65 12.38 -11.60 -3.96
C LEU A 65 12.59 -12.27 -5.30
N LEU A 66 11.87 -11.80 -6.31
CA LEU A 66 12.06 -12.26 -7.69
C LEU A 66 13.47 -11.89 -8.20
N PRO A 67 14.12 -12.71 -9.04
CA PRO A 67 15.47 -12.43 -9.57
C PRO A 67 15.60 -11.04 -10.19
N ARG A 68 14.63 -10.61 -11.00
CA ARG A 68 14.61 -9.26 -11.59
C ARG A 68 14.50 -8.14 -10.55
N ALA A 69 13.77 -8.37 -9.46
CA ALA A 69 13.69 -7.41 -8.37
C ALA A 69 15.02 -7.31 -7.62
N GLN A 70 15.71 -8.43 -7.42
CA GLN A 70 17.07 -8.43 -6.84
C GLN A 70 18.07 -7.66 -7.72
N GLU A 71 18.02 -7.84 -9.03
CA GLU A 71 18.84 -7.09 -10.00
C GLU A 71 18.53 -5.59 -9.91
N GLN A 72 17.24 -5.22 -9.98
CA GLN A 72 16.78 -3.84 -9.88
C GLN A 72 17.24 -3.16 -8.58
N ILE A 73 17.14 -3.87 -7.45
CA ILE A 73 17.58 -3.34 -6.14
C ILE A 73 19.11 -3.18 -6.09
N LYS A 74 19.87 -4.11 -6.64
CA LYS A 74 21.35 -4.01 -6.70
C LYS A 74 21.80 -2.81 -7.52
N GLU A 75 21.12 -2.50 -8.59
CA GLU A 75 21.48 -1.42 -9.52
C GLU A 75 20.97 -0.04 -9.06
N HIS A 76 19.73 0.03 -8.55
CA HIS A 76 19.04 1.29 -8.30
C HIS A 76 18.58 1.49 -6.84
N GLY A 77 18.82 0.49 -5.97
CA GLY A 77 18.40 0.55 -4.57
C GLY A 77 16.93 0.19 -4.34
N VAL A 78 16.46 0.43 -3.11
CA VAL A 78 15.12 0.03 -2.65
C VAL A 78 14.01 1.02 -3.01
N GLY A 79 14.36 2.21 -3.47
CA GLY A 79 13.42 3.28 -3.82
C GLY A 79 14.10 4.41 -4.57
N TYR A 80 13.31 5.33 -5.09
CA TYR A 80 13.76 6.48 -5.87
C TYR A 80 12.89 7.71 -5.61
N LEU A 81 13.33 8.87 -6.08
CA LEU A 81 12.51 10.09 -6.09
C LEU A 81 11.65 10.11 -7.36
N ASP A 82 10.35 10.21 -7.19
CA ASP A 82 9.43 10.36 -8.30
C ASP A 82 9.47 11.78 -8.90
N PRO A 83 8.77 12.06 -10.02
CA PRO A 83 8.73 13.41 -10.62
C PRO A 83 8.10 14.49 -9.71
N GLU A 84 7.32 14.09 -8.69
CA GLU A 84 6.74 15.01 -7.70
C GLU A 84 7.72 15.28 -6.53
N GLY A 85 8.87 14.59 -6.49
CA GLY A 85 9.88 14.70 -5.44
C GLY A 85 9.57 13.86 -4.18
N GLU A 86 8.63 12.93 -4.27
CA GLU A 86 8.32 12.00 -3.18
C GLU A 86 9.24 10.77 -3.28
N ILE A 87 9.66 10.23 -2.14
CA ILE A 87 10.39 8.96 -2.11
C ILE A 87 9.37 7.85 -2.31
N VAL A 88 9.62 6.98 -3.30
CA VAL A 88 8.75 5.84 -3.59
C VAL A 88 9.57 4.55 -3.65
N THR A 89 8.93 3.40 -3.43
CA THR A 89 9.58 2.10 -3.58
C THR A 89 10.00 1.88 -5.03
N GLN A 90 11.08 1.12 -5.25
CA GLN A 90 11.52 0.75 -6.59
C GLN A 90 10.50 -0.18 -7.26
N ILE A 91 10.41 -0.10 -8.60
CA ILE A 91 9.55 -0.95 -9.43
C ILE A 91 10.35 -1.65 -10.51
N VAL A 92 9.87 -2.81 -10.94
CA VAL A 92 10.43 -3.60 -12.03
C VAL A 92 9.57 -3.43 -13.27
N ASP A 93 10.19 -3.26 -14.44
CA ASP A 93 9.52 -3.14 -15.75
C ASP A 93 8.41 -2.06 -15.78
N GLY A 94 8.56 -1.00 -14.96
CA GLY A 94 7.59 0.10 -14.88
C GLY A 94 6.23 -0.27 -14.25
N LYS A 95 6.12 -1.40 -13.57
CA LYS A 95 4.86 -1.91 -13.01
C LYS A 95 4.99 -2.54 -11.63
N ASN A 96 5.76 -3.62 -11.52
CA ASN A 96 5.77 -4.45 -10.32
C ASN A 96 6.61 -3.81 -9.22
N CYS A 97 6.08 -3.76 -8.01
CA CYS A 97 6.89 -3.40 -6.84
C CYS A 97 8.04 -4.41 -6.66
N VAL A 98 9.27 -3.95 -6.39
CA VAL A 98 10.43 -4.84 -6.15
C VAL A 98 10.25 -5.77 -4.95
N PHE A 99 9.36 -5.42 -4.02
CA PHE A 99 9.04 -6.25 -2.85
C PHE A 99 7.89 -7.24 -3.11
N SER A 100 7.41 -7.38 -4.36
CA SER A 100 6.40 -8.37 -4.71
C SER A 100 7.01 -9.77 -4.79
N THR A 101 6.27 -10.76 -4.28
CA THR A 101 6.55 -12.19 -4.41
C THR A 101 5.26 -12.95 -4.66
N TYR A 102 5.33 -14.23 -4.98
CA TYR A 102 4.14 -15.02 -5.31
C TYR A 102 3.99 -16.22 -4.40
N LEU A 103 2.77 -16.43 -3.92
CA LEU A 103 2.38 -17.69 -3.28
C LEU A 103 2.11 -18.78 -4.33
N PRO A 104 2.13 -20.07 -3.94
CA PRO A 104 1.60 -21.14 -4.77
C PRO A 104 0.17 -20.79 -5.22
N GLY A 105 -0.10 -20.88 -6.53
CA GLY A 105 -1.38 -20.46 -7.12
C GLY A 105 -1.37 -19.06 -7.74
N GLY A 106 -0.22 -18.35 -7.73
CA GLY A 106 -0.03 -17.11 -8.47
C GLY A 106 -0.55 -15.84 -7.77
N VAL A 107 -0.92 -15.91 -6.51
CA VAL A 107 -1.31 -14.74 -5.71
C VAL A 107 -0.07 -13.93 -5.38
N CYS A 108 -0.03 -12.68 -5.83
CA CYS A 108 1.02 -11.74 -5.47
C CYS A 108 0.83 -11.20 -4.05
N ILE A 109 1.89 -11.18 -3.27
CA ILE A 109 1.94 -10.60 -1.94
C ILE A 109 3.23 -9.79 -1.76
N CYS A 110 3.28 -8.97 -0.73
CA CYS A 110 4.51 -8.29 -0.32
C CYS A 110 5.41 -9.26 0.45
N ALA A 111 6.68 -9.41 0.04
CA ALA A 111 7.66 -10.25 0.75
C ALA A 111 7.90 -9.78 2.20
N ILE A 112 7.81 -8.46 2.45
CA ILE A 112 7.93 -7.89 3.79
C ILE A 112 6.72 -8.30 4.66
N ASP A 113 5.49 -8.18 4.13
CA ASP A 113 4.26 -8.61 4.85
C ASP A 113 4.27 -10.13 5.09
N LYS A 114 4.81 -10.92 4.15
CA LYS A 114 5.02 -12.36 4.33
C LYS A 114 5.96 -12.65 5.50
N ALA A 115 7.15 -12.03 5.50
CA ALA A 115 8.14 -12.22 6.56
C ALA A 115 7.61 -11.75 7.94
N TYR A 116 6.85 -10.67 7.99
CA TYR A 116 6.16 -10.24 9.20
C TYR A 116 5.16 -11.30 9.70
N ARG A 117 4.32 -11.84 8.83
CA ARG A 117 3.33 -12.90 9.21
C ARG A 117 4.00 -14.20 9.64
N GLU A 118 5.20 -14.47 9.14
CA GLU A 118 6.03 -15.61 9.54
C GLU A 118 6.82 -15.36 10.85
N GLY A 119 6.68 -14.16 11.45
CA GLY A 119 7.39 -13.79 12.68
C GLY A 119 8.89 -13.53 12.50
N LYS A 120 9.35 -13.34 11.26
CA LYS A 120 10.74 -13.03 10.92
C LYS A 120 11.07 -11.54 11.06
N LEU A 121 10.04 -10.68 10.99
CA LEU A 121 10.15 -9.23 11.12
C LEU A 121 9.12 -8.72 12.13
N ASP A 122 9.46 -7.63 12.80
CA ASP A 122 8.57 -6.85 13.68
C ASP A 122 7.83 -5.73 12.95
N TRP A 123 8.26 -5.40 11.75
CA TRP A 123 7.67 -4.38 10.87
C TRP A 123 6.95 -5.01 9.68
N ARG A 124 5.70 -4.61 9.47
CA ARG A 124 4.82 -5.27 8.51
C ARG A 124 5.08 -4.87 7.08
N LYS A 125 5.08 -3.58 6.77
CA LYS A 125 5.31 -2.98 5.44
C LYS A 125 5.15 -1.46 5.52
N PRO A 126 5.53 -0.69 4.47
CA PRO A 126 5.30 0.74 4.44
C PRO A 126 3.85 1.11 4.72
N ILE A 127 3.66 2.17 5.51
CA ILE A 127 2.32 2.59 5.97
C ILE A 127 1.38 2.92 4.80
N SER A 128 1.90 3.46 3.69
CA SER A 128 1.11 3.72 2.48
C SER A 128 0.51 2.45 1.87
N CYS A 129 1.27 1.34 1.89
CA CYS A 129 0.79 0.02 1.46
C CYS A 129 -0.16 -0.61 2.48
N TYR A 130 0.06 -0.37 3.78
CA TYR A 130 -0.78 -0.92 4.83
C TYR A 130 -2.14 -0.22 4.89
N LEU A 131 -2.18 1.09 4.63
CA LEU A 131 -3.40 1.89 4.52
C LEU A 131 -4.15 1.70 3.20
N TYR A 132 -3.52 1.09 2.18
CA TYR A 132 -4.19 0.96 0.90
C TYR A 132 -5.53 0.21 1.02
N PRO A 133 -6.63 0.71 0.44
CA PRO A 133 -6.74 1.73 -0.62
C PRO A 133 -6.91 3.20 -0.14
N VAL A 134 -6.60 3.52 1.09
CA VAL A 134 -6.57 4.90 1.55
C VAL A 134 -5.21 5.51 1.24
N ARG A 135 -5.22 6.70 0.62
CA ARG A 135 -4.03 7.51 0.36
C ARG A 135 -4.01 8.71 1.29
N VAL A 136 -2.85 8.95 1.87
CA VAL A 136 -2.59 10.09 2.76
C VAL A 136 -1.59 11.01 2.07
N LYS A 137 -1.96 12.27 1.86
CA LYS A 137 -1.07 13.29 1.28
C LYS A 137 -1.01 14.51 2.19
N LYS A 138 0.19 14.87 2.60
CA LYS A 138 0.42 16.06 3.44
C LYS A 138 0.48 17.30 2.55
N HIS A 139 -0.34 18.29 2.85
CA HIS A 139 -0.31 19.62 2.29
C HIS A 139 0.22 20.63 3.31
N LYS A 140 0.50 21.88 2.89
CA LYS A 140 1.01 22.92 3.80
C LYS A 140 0.07 23.20 4.99
N ALA A 141 -1.24 23.17 4.77
CA ALA A 141 -2.26 23.56 5.74
C ALA A 141 -3.02 22.36 6.35
N PHE A 142 -3.00 21.18 5.74
CA PHE A 142 -3.77 20.03 6.20
C PHE A 142 -3.20 18.72 5.63
N THR A 143 -3.64 17.62 6.21
CA THR A 143 -3.36 16.27 5.71
C THR A 143 -4.61 15.72 5.02
N ALA A 144 -4.55 15.45 3.71
CA ALA A 144 -5.65 14.84 2.98
C ALA A 144 -5.65 13.31 3.18
N VAL A 145 -6.81 12.75 3.52
CA VAL A 145 -7.03 11.30 3.71
C VAL A 145 -8.16 10.86 2.80
N ASN A 146 -7.82 10.19 1.69
CA ASN A 146 -8.75 9.90 0.61
C ASN A 146 -8.81 8.42 0.27
N TYR A 147 -9.99 7.93 -0.13
CA TYR A 147 -10.17 6.61 -0.71
C TYR A 147 -9.79 6.61 -2.19
N HIS A 148 -8.82 5.78 -2.55
CA HIS A 148 -8.43 5.57 -3.94
C HIS A 148 -9.35 4.53 -4.60
N ARG A 149 -10.22 4.99 -5.50
CA ARG A 149 -11.18 4.15 -6.22
C ARG A 149 -10.51 3.50 -7.42
N TRP A 150 -9.85 2.38 -7.18
CA TRP A 150 -9.20 1.63 -8.26
C TRP A 150 -10.02 0.41 -8.65
N LYS A 151 -10.11 0.14 -9.96
CA LYS A 151 -10.92 -0.96 -10.51
C LYS A 151 -10.55 -2.34 -9.97
N ILE A 152 -9.27 -2.54 -9.66
CA ILE A 152 -8.75 -3.80 -9.09
C ILE A 152 -9.37 -4.14 -7.72
N CYS A 153 -9.87 -3.15 -6.98
CA CYS A 153 -10.49 -3.33 -5.66
C CYS A 153 -12.02 -3.49 -5.71
N LYS A 154 -12.62 -3.68 -6.89
CA LYS A 154 -14.08 -3.76 -7.02
C LYS A 154 -14.69 -4.95 -6.27
N SER A 155 -14.03 -6.11 -6.26
CA SER A 155 -14.43 -7.29 -5.48
C SER A 155 -14.41 -7.01 -3.98
N ALA A 156 -13.42 -6.27 -3.50
CA ALA A 156 -13.31 -5.88 -2.09
C ALA A 156 -14.50 -5.02 -1.61
N GLU A 157 -15.05 -4.16 -2.46
CA GLU A 157 -16.26 -3.40 -2.13
C GLU A 157 -17.50 -4.31 -2.06
N VAL A 158 -17.57 -5.35 -2.91
CA VAL A 158 -18.67 -6.32 -2.90
C VAL A 158 -18.65 -7.14 -1.62
N ILE A 159 -17.48 -7.70 -1.26
CA ILE A 159 -17.32 -8.49 -0.02
C ILE A 159 -17.52 -7.60 1.22
N GLY A 160 -16.99 -6.38 1.21
CA GLY A 160 -17.21 -5.43 2.29
C GLY A 160 -18.69 -5.15 2.55
N ARG A 161 -19.49 -4.99 1.49
CA ARG A 161 -20.97 -4.85 1.61
C ARG A 161 -21.62 -6.10 2.17
N LYS A 162 -21.25 -7.28 1.67
CA LYS A 162 -21.77 -8.57 2.15
C LYS A 162 -21.49 -8.75 3.66
N ASN A 163 -20.28 -8.42 4.09
CA ASN A 163 -19.84 -8.57 5.47
C ASN A 163 -20.20 -7.36 6.35
N ARG A 164 -20.80 -6.29 5.78
CA ARG A 164 -21.12 -5.03 6.45
C ARG A 164 -19.90 -4.36 7.13
N VAL A 165 -18.71 -4.51 6.57
CA VAL A 165 -17.47 -3.92 7.06
C VAL A 165 -17.20 -2.61 6.33
N ARG A 166 -17.15 -1.50 7.06
CA ARG A 166 -16.81 -0.18 6.52
C ARG A 166 -15.29 -0.07 6.28
N LEU A 167 -14.89 0.80 5.36
CA LEU A 167 -13.48 0.99 5.00
C LEU A 167 -12.63 1.35 6.23
N TYR A 168 -13.07 2.28 7.09
CA TYR A 168 -12.34 2.63 8.31
C TYR A 168 -12.25 1.46 9.31
N GLN A 169 -13.24 0.57 9.35
CA GLN A 169 -13.21 -0.62 10.22
C GLN A 169 -12.20 -1.63 9.71
N PHE A 170 -12.16 -1.85 8.38
CA PHE A 170 -11.17 -2.71 7.75
C PHE A 170 -9.73 -2.21 7.97
N LEU A 171 -9.55 -0.88 7.92
CA LEU A 171 -8.25 -0.23 8.08
C LEU A 171 -7.99 0.27 9.51
N LYS A 172 -8.70 -0.25 10.52
CA LYS A 172 -8.58 0.22 11.91
C LYS A 172 -7.12 0.21 12.39
N GLU A 173 -6.41 -0.89 12.21
CA GLU A 173 -5.02 -1.03 12.68
C GLU A 173 -4.07 -0.03 12.00
N PRO A 174 -3.98 0.04 10.65
CA PRO A 174 -3.07 0.99 10.01
C PRO A 174 -3.48 2.46 10.21
N LEU A 175 -4.75 2.76 10.44
CA LEU A 175 -5.17 4.12 10.81
C LEU A 175 -4.65 4.50 12.19
N ILE A 176 -4.74 3.60 13.19
CA ILE A 176 -4.17 3.83 14.53
C ILE A 176 -2.65 3.93 14.49
N GLU A 177 -1.97 3.14 13.64
CA GLU A 177 -0.51 3.21 13.49
C GLU A 177 -0.08 4.55 12.87
N ARG A 178 -0.89 5.10 11.96
CA ARG A 178 -0.55 6.30 11.20
C ARG A 178 -0.89 7.60 11.94
N PHE A 179 -1.95 7.63 12.75
CA PHE A 179 -2.52 8.81 13.41
C PHE A 179 -2.63 8.66 14.91
#